data_0f831242558b711b60a355e76795520c
#
_entry.id   0f831242558b711b60a355e76795520c
#
_cell.length_a   1.000
_cell.length_b   1.000
_cell.length_c   1.000
_cell.angle_alpha   90.00
_cell.angle_beta   90.00
_cell.angle_gamma   90.00
#
_symmetry.space_group_name_H-M   'P 1'
#
loop_
_entity.id
_entity.type
_entity.pdbx_description
1 polymer ?
#
loop_
_entity_poly.entity_id
_entity_poly.type
_entity_poly.pdbx_seq_one_letter_code
_entity_poly.pdbx_strand_id
1 'polypeptide(L)'
;MISPLPGVVATKPGSATFPLPGIEVEIVDKNGDKVKENEGGYLIIKKPWPGMMRTIHGNSERYLESYWEYISFKGEKNVYFAGDGARIDEDGYIWIMGRVDDVISVSGHRLGTMEIESALVSHKSVAESAVVGKKDDLKGEVIVAFVSLEKDVNGSSELVEDLKKHVVNEIGIIAKPEKIIISDSLPKTRSGKIMRRILRSLAAGEKISGDISTLEDSSVLEKLKDLS
;
A
#
# COMPACT_ATOMS: atom_id res chain seq x y z
N MET A 1 -17.35 -3.17 -1.20
CA MET A 1 -17.96 -2.11 -0.35
C MET A 1 -18.01 -0.77 -1.08
N ILE A 2 -16.91 -0.38 -1.67
CA ILE A 2 -16.79 0.79 -2.54
C ILE A 2 -16.48 0.24 -3.93
N SER A 3 -17.34 0.52 -4.90
CA SER A 3 -17.23 -0.10 -6.23
C SER A 3 -18.13 0.65 -7.23
N PRO A 4 -17.74 0.74 -8.50
CA PRO A 4 -18.63 1.28 -9.53
C PRO A 4 -19.90 0.44 -9.66
N LEU A 5 -21.01 1.13 -9.92
CA LEU A 5 -22.29 0.50 -10.31
C LEU A 5 -22.49 0.74 -11.82
N PRO A 6 -22.26 -0.28 -12.67
CA PRO A 6 -22.38 -0.13 -14.11
C PRO A 6 -23.77 0.36 -14.54
N GLY A 7 -23.80 1.37 -15.41
CA GLY A 7 -25.04 2.01 -15.87
C GLY A 7 -25.72 2.96 -14.88
N VAL A 8 -25.20 3.09 -13.66
CA VAL A 8 -25.76 3.99 -12.62
C VAL A 8 -24.79 5.12 -12.29
N VAL A 9 -23.50 4.82 -12.20
CA VAL A 9 -22.48 5.76 -11.79
C VAL A 9 -21.41 5.89 -12.87
N ALA A 10 -21.05 7.12 -13.23
CA ALA A 10 -19.88 7.39 -14.08
C ALA A 10 -18.60 6.96 -13.33
N THR A 11 -17.63 6.41 -14.05
CA THR A 11 -16.34 6.03 -13.46
C THR A 11 -15.30 7.15 -13.67
N LYS A 12 -14.49 7.42 -12.64
CA LYS A 12 -13.26 8.18 -12.76
C LYS A 12 -12.10 7.19 -12.70
N PRO A 13 -11.24 7.09 -13.74
CA PRO A 13 -10.08 6.20 -13.72
C PRO A 13 -9.20 6.44 -12.48
N GLY A 14 -8.84 5.35 -11.79
CA GLY A 14 -8.05 5.40 -10.55
C GLY A 14 -8.86 5.59 -9.27
N SER A 15 -10.12 6.03 -9.33
CA SER A 15 -10.98 6.11 -8.15
C SER A 15 -11.66 4.78 -7.82
N ALA A 16 -11.97 4.56 -6.56
CA ALA A 16 -12.84 3.46 -6.11
C ALA A 16 -14.33 3.75 -6.31
N THR A 17 -14.67 4.93 -6.82
CA THR A 17 -16.03 5.47 -7.01
C THR A 17 -16.77 5.75 -5.69
N PHE A 18 -17.97 5.21 -5.50
CA PHE A 18 -18.82 5.48 -4.35
C PHE A 18 -19.08 4.24 -3.50
N PRO A 19 -19.45 4.41 -2.22
CA PRO A 19 -19.92 3.31 -1.41
C PRO A 19 -21.17 2.65 -2.02
N LEU A 20 -21.25 1.33 -1.95
CA LEU A 20 -22.48 0.61 -2.32
C LEU A 20 -23.63 0.98 -1.36
N PRO A 21 -24.90 0.89 -1.80
CA PRO A 21 -26.04 1.16 -0.96
C PRO A 21 -25.98 0.42 0.38
N GLY A 22 -26.16 1.14 1.48
CA GLY A 22 -26.08 0.59 2.84
C GLY A 22 -24.67 0.56 3.45
N ILE A 23 -23.64 0.97 2.71
CA ILE A 23 -22.28 1.13 3.24
C ILE A 23 -22.06 2.60 3.58
N GLU A 24 -21.81 2.90 4.84
CA GLU A 24 -21.53 4.25 5.30
C GLU A 24 -20.03 4.41 5.57
N VAL A 25 -19.33 5.14 4.71
CA VAL A 25 -17.91 5.44 4.86
C VAL A 25 -17.67 6.89 5.24
N GLU A 26 -16.55 7.14 5.89
CA GLU A 26 -16.06 8.49 6.17
C GLU A 26 -14.53 8.49 6.10
N ILE A 27 -13.95 9.64 5.73
CA ILE A 27 -12.51 9.85 5.82
C ILE A 27 -12.26 10.77 7.01
N VAL A 28 -11.42 10.31 7.93
CA VAL A 28 -11.18 11.00 9.20
C VAL A 28 -9.69 11.17 9.48
N ASP A 29 -9.35 12.17 10.25
CA ASP A 29 -7.99 12.36 10.73
C ASP A 29 -7.64 11.42 11.92
N LYS A 30 -6.44 11.56 12.47
CA LYS A 30 -5.99 10.78 13.65
C LYS A 30 -6.83 11.02 14.92
N ASN A 31 -7.60 12.09 14.98
CA ASN A 31 -8.47 12.42 16.10
C ASN A 31 -9.91 11.93 15.90
N GLY A 32 -10.22 11.41 14.71
CA GLY A 32 -11.55 10.99 14.30
C GLY A 32 -12.44 12.13 13.79
N ASP A 33 -11.84 13.29 13.49
CA ASP A 33 -12.57 14.38 12.86
C ASP A 33 -12.59 14.21 11.35
N LYS A 34 -13.75 14.46 10.73
CA LYS A 34 -13.89 14.40 9.28
C LYS A 34 -12.92 15.36 8.60
N VAL A 35 -12.15 14.87 7.65
CA VAL A 35 -11.23 15.69 6.85
C VAL A 35 -11.97 16.48 5.76
N LYS A 36 -11.31 17.50 5.22
CA LYS A 36 -11.84 18.27 4.09
C LYS A 36 -11.72 17.51 2.78
N GLU A 37 -12.45 17.99 1.77
CA GLU A 37 -12.31 17.51 0.39
C GLU A 37 -10.84 17.56 -0.07
N ASN A 38 -10.43 16.53 -0.78
CA ASN A 38 -9.07 16.31 -1.26
C ASN A 38 -7.99 16.15 -0.16
N GLU A 39 -8.37 16.19 1.11
CA GLU A 39 -7.47 15.89 2.22
C GLU A 39 -7.44 14.38 2.50
N GLY A 40 -6.23 13.83 2.67
CA GLY A 40 -6.03 12.43 3.00
C GLY A 40 -6.29 12.11 4.46
N GLY A 41 -6.90 10.96 4.71
CA GLY A 41 -7.18 10.48 6.06
C GLY A 41 -7.38 8.97 6.11
N TYR A 42 -7.89 8.50 7.24
CA TYR A 42 -8.23 7.10 7.47
C TYR A 42 -9.62 6.79 6.92
N LEU A 43 -9.72 5.77 6.07
CA LEU A 43 -11.00 5.27 5.57
C LEU A 43 -11.67 4.40 6.63
N ILE A 44 -12.77 4.88 7.19
CA ILE A 44 -13.55 4.14 8.17
C ILE A 44 -14.93 3.77 7.61
N ILE A 45 -15.51 2.69 8.15
CA ILE A 45 -16.88 2.28 7.88
C ILE A 45 -17.66 2.40 9.18
N LYS A 46 -18.69 3.25 9.15
CA LYS A 46 -19.42 3.68 10.36
C LYS A 46 -20.37 2.62 10.90
N LYS A 47 -20.82 1.68 10.08
CA LYS A 47 -21.80 0.66 10.48
C LYS A 47 -21.45 -0.72 9.94
N PRO A 48 -21.73 -1.79 10.68
CA PRO A 48 -21.64 -3.14 10.16
C PRO A 48 -22.56 -3.34 8.95
N TRP A 49 -22.15 -4.23 8.04
CA TRP A 49 -22.92 -4.62 6.85
C TRP A 49 -23.07 -6.15 6.77
N PRO A 50 -24.07 -6.68 6.05
CA PRO A 50 -24.37 -8.13 6.04
C PRO A 50 -23.22 -9.04 5.60
N GLY A 51 -22.37 -8.59 4.65
CA GLY A 51 -21.23 -9.34 4.13
C GLY A 51 -19.94 -9.15 4.94
N MET A 52 -19.99 -8.53 6.10
CA MET A 52 -18.86 -8.27 6.95
C MET A 52 -18.29 -9.55 7.57
N MET A 53 -16.97 -9.62 7.72
CA MET A 53 -16.30 -10.65 8.51
C MET A 53 -16.79 -10.62 9.96
N ARG A 54 -17.12 -11.75 10.54
CA ARG A 54 -17.64 -11.84 11.91
C ARG A 54 -16.58 -12.05 12.95
N THR A 55 -15.51 -12.75 12.62
CA THR A 55 -14.37 -13.03 13.50
C THR A 55 -13.22 -13.64 12.71
N ILE A 56 -12.05 -13.75 13.36
CA ILE A 56 -10.93 -14.58 12.92
C ILE A 56 -11.09 -15.94 13.60
N HIS A 57 -11.05 -17.05 12.84
CA HIS A 57 -11.19 -18.38 13.37
C HIS A 57 -10.13 -18.65 14.48
N GLY A 58 -10.60 -19.05 15.65
CA GLY A 58 -9.75 -19.33 16.81
C GLY A 58 -9.12 -18.11 17.48
N ASN A 59 -9.40 -16.89 17.04
CA ASN A 59 -8.82 -15.66 17.61
C ASN A 59 -9.73 -14.45 17.43
N SER A 60 -10.82 -14.41 18.19
CA SER A 60 -11.79 -13.29 18.16
C SER A 60 -11.22 -11.99 18.75
N GLU A 61 -10.30 -12.08 19.71
CA GLU A 61 -9.64 -10.93 20.31
C GLU A 61 -8.84 -10.16 19.26
N ARG A 62 -8.01 -10.84 18.47
CA ARG A 62 -7.28 -10.25 17.36
C ARG A 62 -8.20 -9.58 16.33
N TYR A 63 -9.41 -10.11 16.12
CA TYR A 63 -10.38 -9.49 15.22
C TYR A 63 -10.82 -8.12 15.75
N LEU A 64 -11.13 -8.02 17.04
CA LEU A 64 -11.51 -6.76 17.67
C LEU A 64 -10.36 -5.75 17.66
N GLU A 65 -9.18 -6.16 18.12
CA GLU A 65 -7.99 -5.32 18.13
C GLU A 65 -7.63 -4.78 16.74
N SER A 66 -7.66 -5.64 15.71
CA SER A 66 -7.19 -5.28 14.37
C SER A 66 -8.15 -4.37 13.60
N TYR A 67 -9.45 -4.49 13.82
CA TYR A 67 -10.46 -3.86 12.97
C TYR A 67 -11.41 -2.90 13.70
N TRP A 68 -11.50 -2.97 15.03
CA TRP A 68 -12.47 -2.21 15.80
C TRP A 68 -11.88 -1.33 16.89
N GLU A 69 -10.71 -1.71 17.42
CA GLU A 69 -10.06 -1.01 18.53
C GLU A 69 -8.84 -0.22 18.09
N TYR A 70 -8.30 -0.51 16.89
CA TYR A 70 -7.10 0.12 16.37
C TYR A 70 -7.21 1.65 16.29
N ILE A 71 -8.41 2.15 16.05
CA ILE A 71 -8.73 3.57 16.05
C ILE A 71 -9.88 3.79 17.03
N SER A 72 -9.59 4.21 18.24
CA SER A 72 -10.60 4.72 19.18
C SER A 72 -10.79 6.21 18.94
N PHE A 73 -11.72 6.57 18.06
CA PHE A 73 -12.08 7.95 17.81
C PHE A 73 -13.07 8.46 18.84
N LYS A 74 -12.74 9.54 19.58
CA LYS A 74 -13.65 10.40 20.36
C LYS A 74 -14.87 9.71 21.02
N GLY A 75 -14.70 8.46 21.50
CA GLY A 75 -15.79 7.73 22.16
C GLY A 75 -16.78 7.05 21.21
N GLU A 76 -16.64 7.16 19.88
CA GLU A 76 -17.36 6.31 18.93
C GLU A 76 -16.78 4.90 18.98
N LYS A 77 -17.39 4.06 19.77
CA LYS A 77 -17.16 2.61 19.76
C LYS A 77 -17.92 2.04 18.58
N ASN A 78 -17.28 1.15 17.82
CA ASN A 78 -17.87 0.41 16.69
C ASN A 78 -17.64 1.02 15.29
N VAL A 79 -16.51 1.62 15.05
CA VAL A 79 -16.08 2.02 13.72
C VAL A 79 -15.14 0.95 13.16
N TYR A 80 -15.46 0.42 11.98
CA TYR A 80 -14.59 -0.56 11.33
C TYR A 80 -13.49 0.14 10.54
N PHE A 81 -12.24 -0.28 10.77
CA PHE A 81 -11.07 0.23 10.09
C PHE A 81 -10.26 -0.91 9.47
N ALA A 82 -10.12 -0.92 8.14
CA ALA A 82 -9.37 -1.93 7.42
C ALA A 82 -7.86 -1.63 7.28
N GLY A 83 -7.43 -0.46 7.75
CA GLY A 83 -6.04 0.00 7.61
C GLY A 83 -5.75 0.72 6.31
N ASP A 84 -6.77 1.22 5.62
CA ASP A 84 -6.62 1.93 4.36
C ASP A 84 -6.71 3.45 4.56
N GLY A 85 -5.83 4.18 3.87
CA GLY A 85 -5.90 5.62 3.71
C GLY A 85 -6.67 5.99 2.44
N ALA A 86 -7.45 7.07 2.50
CA ALA A 86 -8.19 7.56 1.36
C ALA A 86 -8.40 9.07 1.41
N ARG A 87 -8.90 9.65 0.31
CA ARG A 87 -9.45 11.00 0.22
C ARG A 87 -10.75 10.98 -0.56
N ILE A 88 -11.56 12.00 -0.39
CA ILE A 88 -12.77 12.24 -1.20
C ILE A 88 -12.52 13.50 -2.03
N ASP A 89 -12.76 13.45 -3.34
CA ASP A 89 -12.65 14.62 -4.20
C ASP A 89 -13.93 15.49 -4.17
N GLU A 90 -13.90 16.62 -4.87
CA GLU A 90 -14.99 17.59 -4.95
C GLU A 90 -16.28 17.03 -5.55
N ASP A 91 -16.20 15.96 -6.32
CA ASP A 91 -17.35 15.25 -6.90
C ASP A 91 -17.83 14.09 -6.01
N GLY A 92 -17.20 13.88 -4.85
CA GLY A 92 -17.53 12.84 -3.89
C GLY A 92 -16.93 11.46 -4.18
N TYR A 93 -16.04 11.32 -5.17
CA TYR A 93 -15.35 10.06 -5.47
C TYR A 93 -14.29 9.75 -4.43
N ILE A 94 -14.22 8.48 -4.04
CA ILE A 94 -13.24 7.99 -3.07
C ILE A 94 -11.99 7.50 -3.81
N TRP A 95 -10.85 8.00 -3.37
CA TRP A 95 -9.52 7.64 -3.87
C TRP A 95 -8.76 6.92 -2.78
N ILE A 96 -8.43 5.66 -3.01
CA ILE A 96 -7.62 4.88 -2.07
C ILE A 96 -6.15 5.30 -2.25
N MET A 97 -5.53 5.74 -1.16
CA MET A 97 -4.15 6.22 -1.13
C MET A 97 -3.15 5.12 -0.72
N GLY A 98 -3.65 3.94 -0.38
CA GLY A 98 -2.87 2.81 0.08
C GLY A 98 -3.12 2.44 1.52
N ARG A 99 -2.29 1.53 2.04
CA ARG A 99 -2.35 1.13 3.45
C ARG A 99 -1.71 2.18 4.34
N VAL A 100 -2.31 2.40 5.49
CA VAL A 100 -1.77 3.35 6.48
C VAL A 100 -0.43 2.86 7.08
N ASP A 101 -0.26 1.54 7.13
CA ASP A 101 0.96 0.86 7.57
C ASP A 101 2.03 0.74 6.46
N ASP A 102 1.68 1.09 5.21
CA ASP A 102 2.61 1.13 4.07
C ASP A 102 3.09 2.56 3.73
N VAL A 103 2.97 3.49 4.67
CA VAL A 103 3.51 4.85 4.54
C VAL A 103 4.96 4.85 5.01
N ILE A 104 5.85 5.42 4.20
CA ILE A 104 7.28 5.58 4.51
C ILE A 104 7.52 7.00 5.02
N SER A 105 8.24 7.14 6.12
CA SER A 105 8.58 8.43 6.71
C SER A 105 10.02 8.84 6.36
N VAL A 106 10.18 9.59 5.27
CA VAL A 106 11.49 10.07 4.80
C VAL A 106 11.71 11.51 5.26
N SER A 107 12.67 11.74 6.12
CA SER A 107 13.03 13.09 6.62
C SER A 107 11.82 13.89 7.13
N GLY A 108 10.87 13.22 7.79
CA GLY A 108 9.64 13.82 8.32
C GLY A 108 8.48 13.93 7.33
N HIS A 109 8.69 13.63 6.04
CA HIS A 109 7.63 13.57 5.03
C HIS A 109 7.03 12.16 4.95
N ARG A 110 5.71 12.08 4.89
CA ARG A 110 4.99 10.82 4.75
C ARG A 110 4.68 10.56 3.27
N LEU A 111 5.23 9.48 2.73
CA LEU A 111 5.08 9.07 1.34
C LEU A 111 4.31 7.76 1.25
N GLY A 112 3.28 7.71 0.42
CA GLY A 112 2.57 6.47 0.11
C GLY A 112 3.39 5.57 -0.78
N THR A 113 3.51 4.28 -0.42
CA THR A 113 4.24 3.33 -1.27
C THR A 113 3.61 3.19 -2.65
N MET A 114 2.28 3.22 -2.74
CA MET A 114 1.54 3.07 -3.99
C MET A 114 1.83 4.18 -5.00
N GLU A 115 2.08 5.40 -4.55
CA GLU A 115 2.41 6.53 -5.43
C GLU A 115 3.76 6.29 -6.11
N ILE A 116 4.76 5.84 -5.34
CA ILE A 116 6.09 5.53 -5.86
C ILE A 116 6.05 4.29 -6.75
N GLU A 117 5.27 3.27 -6.37
CA GLU A 117 5.04 2.07 -7.18
C GLU A 117 4.40 2.43 -8.53
N SER A 118 3.40 3.30 -8.53
CA SER A 118 2.74 3.79 -9.75
C SER A 118 3.71 4.55 -10.65
N ALA A 119 4.54 5.42 -10.08
CA ALA A 119 5.58 6.11 -10.84
C ALA A 119 6.57 5.12 -11.47
N LEU A 120 7.03 4.09 -10.74
CA LEU A 120 7.91 3.08 -11.29
C LEU A 120 7.26 2.27 -12.42
N VAL A 121 6.02 1.85 -12.25
CA VAL A 121 5.27 1.07 -13.27
C VAL A 121 4.92 1.91 -14.50
N SER A 122 4.83 3.23 -14.40
CA SER A 122 4.65 4.10 -15.58
C SER A 122 5.87 4.14 -16.51
N HIS A 123 7.02 3.67 -16.03
CA HIS A 123 8.22 3.55 -16.86
C HIS A 123 8.12 2.31 -17.76
N LYS A 124 8.35 2.47 -19.06
CA LYS A 124 8.21 1.44 -20.12
C LYS A 124 8.98 0.13 -19.90
N SER A 125 9.99 0.16 -19.04
CA SER A 125 10.85 -1.01 -18.74
C SER A 125 10.38 -1.81 -17.52
N VAL A 126 9.37 -1.34 -16.77
CA VAL A 126 8.93 -1.94 -15.51
C VAL A 126 7.59 -2.63 -15.69
N ALA A 127 7.54 -3.91 -15.41
CA ALA A 127 6.30 -4.71 -15.43
C ALA A 127 5.57 -4.62 -14.07
N GLU A 128 6.31 -4.74 -12.96
CA GLU A 128 5.75 -4.66 -11.62
C GLU A 128 6.73 -3.97 -10.66
N SER A 129 6.19 -3.33 -9.66
CA SER A 129 6.99 -2.76 -8.58
C SER A 129 6.37 -2.98 -7.21
N ALA A 130 7.21 -3.02 -6.19
CA ALA A 130 6.82 -2.97 -4.80
C ALA A 130 7.82 -2.13 -4.01
N VAL A 131 7.31 -1.25 -3.18
CA VAL A 131 8.11 -0.30 -2.42
C VAL A 131 7.92 -0.53 -0.93
N VAL A 132 9.03 -0.47 -0.20
CA VAL A 132 9.05 -0.61 1.26
C VAL A 132 9.98 0.42 1.90
N GLY A 133 9.68 0.80 3.14
CA GLY A 133 10.60 1.56 3.98
C GLY A 133 11.64 0.65 4.61
N LYS A 134 12.87 1.13 4.68
CA LYS A 134 13.97 0.59 5.46
C LYS A 134 14.40 1.63 6.48
N LYS A 135 14.57 1.26 7.74
CA LYS A 135 15.07 2.16 8.78
C LYS A 135 16.42 2.76 8.42
N ASP A 136 16.57 4.04 8.69
CA ASP A 136 17.79 4.83 8.47
C ASP A 136 17.97 5.81 9.64
N ASP A 137 19.18 5.89 10.18
CA ASP A 137 19.47 6.67 11.40
C ASP A 137 19.35 8.19 11.18
N LEU A 138 19.52 8.67 9.95
CA LEU A 138 19.50 10.11 9.63
C LEU A 138 18.12 10.55 9.08
N LYS A 139 17.54 9.73 8.21
CA LYS A 139 16.31 10.08 7.48
C LYS A 139 15.05 9.50 8.12
N GLY A 140 15.19 8.68 9.19
CA GLY A 140 14.12 7.88 9.78
C GLY A 140 13.88 6.62 8.96
N GLU A 141 13.46 6.77 7.71
CA GLU A 141 13.38 5.69 6.73
C GLU A 141 13.93 6.12 5.38
N VAL A 142 14.38 5.14 4.60
CA VAL A 142 14.73 5.29 3.20
C VAL A 142 13.87 4.37 2.34
N ILE A 143 13.66 4.76 1.10
CA ILE A 143 12.83 4.05 0.15
C ILE A 143 13.66 2.96 -0.51
N VAL A 144 13.20 1.71 -0.43
CA VAL A 144 13.74 0.57 -1.17
C VAL A 144 12.66 0.06 -2.11
N ALA A 145 12.96 0.04 -3.40
CA ALA A 145 12.07 -0.46 -4.44
C ALA A 145 12.54 -1.81 -4.95
N PHE A 146 11.61 -2.70 -5.18
CA PHE A 146 11.81 -3.97 -5.87
C PHE A 146 11.01 -3.91 -7.17
N VAL A 147 11.65 -4.22 -8.29
CA VAL A 147 11.02 -4.13 -9.61
C VAL A 147 11.25 -5.41 -10.39
N SER A 148 10.22 -5.85 -11.13
CA SER A 148 10.41 -6.78 -12.23
C SER A 148 10.34 -6.00 -13.55
N LEU A 149 11.16 -6.42 -14.50
CA LEU A 149 11.25 -5.75 -15.78
C LEU A 149 10.29 -6.35 -16.80
N GLU A 150 9.94 -5.56 -17.80
CA GLU A 150 9.24 -6.04 -18.98
C GLU A 150 10.05 -7.10 -19.72
N LYS A 151 9.34 -7.95 -20.48
CA LYS A 151 9.97 -9.00 -21.27
C LYS A 151 10.99 -8.38 -22.24
N ASP A 152 12.13 -9.04 -22.34
CA ASP A 152 13.24 -8.63 -23.22
C ASP A 152 14.01 -7.37 -22.76
N VAL A 153 13.75 -6.88 -21.53
CA VAL A 153 14.54 -5.80 -20.90
C VAL A 153 15.54 -6.40 -19.93
N ASN A 154 16.81 -6.04 -20.09
CA ASN A 154 17.88 -6.45 -19.16
C ASN A 154 18.15 -5.40 -18.10
N GLY A 155 18.37 -5.86 -16.87
CA GLY A 155 18.78 -4.99 -15.77
C GLY A 155 20.19 -4.45 -15.97
N SER A 156 20.38 -3.16 -15.71
CA SER A 156 21.69 -2.52 -15.68
C SER A 156 21.75 -1.39 -14.67
N SER A 157 22.95 -0.93 -14.31
CA SER A 157 23.16 0.23 -13.44
C SER A 157 22.57 1.51 -14.04
N GLU A 158 22.66 1.67 -15.35
CA GLU A 158 22.10 2.80 -16.08
C GLU A 158 20.55 2.82 -15.98
N LEU A 159 19.91 1.66 -16.11
CA LEU A 159 18.45 1.54 -15.95
C LEU A 159 18.04 1.87 -14.51
N VAL A 160 18.77 1.42 -13.51
CA VAL A 160 18.50 1.77 -12.10
C VAL A 160 18.53 3.29 -11.89
N GLU A 161 19.53 3.99 -12.42
CA GLU A 161 19.62 5.45 -12.29
C GLU A 161 18.53 6.16 -13.13
N ASP A 162 18.13 5.61 -14.27
CA ASP A 162 17.02 6.12 -15.07
C ASP A 162 15.67 6.00 -14.30
N LEU A 163 15.41 4.85 -13.71
CA LEU A 163 14.24 4.64 -12.87
C LEU A 163 14.19 5.59 -11.66
N LYS A 164 15.34 5.83 -10.99
CA LYS A 164 15.40 6.80 -9.89
C LYS A 164 15.09 8.22 -10.37
N LYS A 165 15.62 8.62 -11.52
CA LYS A 165 15.31 9.93 -12.14
C LYS A 165 13.85 10.04 -12.53
N HIS A 166 13.28 8.95 -13.08
CA HIS A 166 11.87 8.90 -13.45
C HIS A 166 10.97 9.17 -12.24
N VAL A 167 11.20 8.49 -11.10
CA VAL A 167 10.46 8.75 -9.85
C VAL A 167 10.61 10.20 -9.38
N VAL A 168 11.83 10.77 -9.47
CA VAL A 168 12.06 12.18 -9.11
C VAL A 168 11.27 13.13 -10.00
N ASN A 169 11.17 12.84 -11.30
CA ASN A 169 10.41 13.67 -12.24
C ASN A 169 8.91 13.59 -12.01
N GLU A 170 8.39 12.40 -11.68
CA GLU A 170 6.95 12.19 -11.47
C GLU A 170 6.45 12.72 -10.12
N ILE A 171 7.24 12.56 -9.05
CA ILE A 171 6.80 12.86 -7.67
C ILE A 171 7.63 13.97 -7.03
N GLY A 172 8.95 13.93 -7.22
CA GLY A 172 9.90 14.87 -6.61
C GLY A 172 11.06 14.18 -5.91
N ILE A 173 12.07 14.95 -5.56
CA ILE A 173 13.36 14.46 -5.01
C ILE A 173 13.20 13.68 -3.70
N ILE A 174 12.18 13.99 -2.89
CA ILE A 174 11.94 13.34 -1.61
C ILE A 174 11.53 11.87 -1.78
N ALA A 175 10.92 11.52 -2.91
CA ALA A 175 10.49 10.16 -3.25
C ALA A 175 11.57 9.32 -3.93
N LYS A 176 12.79 9.87 -4.12
CA LYS A 176 13.90 9.17 -4.78
C LYS A 176 14.25 7.88 -4.03
N PRO A 177 14.14 6.69 -4.65
CA PRO A 177 14.57 5.45 -4.01
C PRO A 177 16.07 5.46 -3.71
N GLU A 178 16.43 5.09 -2.50
CA GLU A 178 17.83 4.87 -2.11
C GLU A 178 18.40 3.68 -2.88
N LYS A 179 17.65 2.57 -2.91
CA LYS A 179 18.00 1.35 -3.60
C LYS A 179 16.84 0.88 -4.49
N ILE A 180 17.16 0.43 -5.70
CA ILE A 180 16.25 -0.32 -6.58
C ILE A 180 16.86 -1.70 -6.79
N ILE A 181 16.11 -2.74 -6.48
CA ILE A 181 16.51 -4.14 -6.65
C ILE A 181 15.69 -4.71 -7.80
N ILE A 182 16.37 -5.13 -8.85
CA ILE A 182 15.75 -5.77 -10.01
C ILE A 182 15.71 -7.28 -9.76
N SER A 183 14.54 -7.87 -9.92
CA SER A 183 14.29 -9.31 -9.75
C SER A 183 13.40 -9.83 -10.87
N ASP A 184 13.53 -11.11 -11.21
CA ASP A 184 12.68 -11.76 -12.22
C ASP A 184 11.18 -11.72 -11.83
N SER A 185 10.88 -11.78 -10.52
CA SER A 185 9.53 -11.75 -9.98
C SER A 185 9.53 -11.26 -8.54
N LEU A 186 8.36 -10.78 -8.08
CA LEU A 186 8.14 -10.35 -6.71
C LEU A 186 7.46 -11.46 -5.89
N PRO A 187 7.73 -11.58 -4.57
CA PRO A 187 7.09 -12.58 -3.74
C PRO A 187 5.59 -12.28 -3.60
N LYS A 188 4.76 -13.21 -4.05
CA LYS A 188 3.29 -13.09 -4.05
C LYS A 188 2.63 -14.24 -3.30
N THR A 189 1.46 -13.95 -2.78
CA THR A 189 0.55 -15.01 -2.34
C THR A 189 -0.07 -15.69 -3.56
N ARG A 190 -0.66 -16.90 -3.38
CA ARG A 190 -1.43 -17.60 -4.43
C ARG A 190 -2.59 -16.77 -5.01
N SER A 191 -3.05 -15.74 -4.32
CA SER A 191 -4.05 -14.79 -4.80
C SER A 191 -3.46 -13.58 -5.55
N GLY A 192 -2.15 -13.56 -5.80
CA GLY A 192 -1.46 -12.50 -6.55
C GLY A 192 -1.07 -11.26 -5.72
N LYS A 193 -1.29 -11.26 -4.40
CA LYS A 193 -0.91 -10.13 -3.55
C LYS A 193 0.58 -10.15 -3.22
N ILE A 194 1.28 -9.04 -3.45
CA ILE A 194 2.69 -8.88 -3.10
C ILE A 194 2.85 -8.96 -1.57
N MET A 195 3.80 -9.75 -1.13
CA MET A 195 4.10 -9.97 0.29
C MET A 195 5.13 -8.96 0.79
N ARG A 196 4.70 -7.68 0.96
CA ARG A 196 5.59 -6.57 1.38
C ARG A 196 6.33 -6.83 2.67
N ARG A 197 5.76 -7.62 3.59
CA ARG A 197 6.45 -8.03 4.82
C ARG A 197 7.78 -8.74 4.53
N ILE A 198 7.79 -9.61 3.54
CA ILE A 198 9.02 -10.32 3.12
C ILE A 198 10.02 -9.33 2.53
N LEU A 199 9.56 -8.44 1.68
CA LEU A 199 10.42 -7.41 1.06
C LEU A 199 11.02 -6.46 2.10
N ARG A 200 10.27 -6.10 3.16
CA ARG A 200 10.81 -5.30 4.28
C ARG A 200 11.93 -6.05 5.01
N SER A 201 11.74 -7.33 5.33
CA SER A 201 12.79 -8.14 5.97
C SER A 201 14.04 -8.23 5.09
N LEU A 202 13.87 -8.43 3.79
CA LEU A 202 15.00 -8.46 2.82
C LEU A 202 15.71 -7.10 2.74
N ALA A 203 14.97 -6.01 2.63
CA ALA A 203 15.54 -4.66 2.59
C ALA A 203 16.32 -4.32 3.85
N ALA A 204 15.87 -4.80 5.02
CA ALA A 204 16.53 -4.62 6.30
C ALA A 204 17.74 -5.56 6.50
N GLY A 205 17.93 -6.58 5.66
CA GLY A 205 18.93 -7.63 5.87
C GLY A 205 18.57 -8.58 7.03
N GLU A 206 17.28 -8.66 7.38
CA GLU A 206 16.77 -9.46 8.48
C GLU A 206 16.30 -10.85 8.01
N LYS A 207 16.26 -11.79 8.94
CA LYS A 207 15.65 -13.10 8.65
C LYS A 207 14.16 -12.94 8.39
N ILE A 208 13.68 -13.56 7.30
CA ILE A 208 12.26 -13.61 6.99
C ILE A 208 11.54 -14.34 8.13
N SER A 209 10.64 -13.65 8.81
CA SER A 209 9.85 -14.15 9.91
C SER A 209 8.36 -14.27 9.56
N GLY A 210 7.62 -15.12 10.27
CA GLY A 210 6.18 -15.31 10.12
C GLY A 210 5.81 -16.31 9.03
N ASP A 211 4.50 -16.47 8.82
CA ASP A 211 3.93 -17.48 7.93
C ASP A 211 4.18 -17.16 6.45
N ILE A 212 4.81 -18.10 5.76
CA ILE A 212 5.07 -18.06 4.31
C ILE A 212 4.29 -19.15 3.54
N SER A 213 3.38 -19.87 4.22
CA SER A 213 2.61 -20.99 3.63
C SER A 213 1.72 -20.55 2.44
N THR A 214 1.38 -19.27 2.37
CA THR A 214 0.59 -18.69 1.29
C THR A 214 1.41 -18.23 0.10
N LEU A 215 2.74 -18.31 0.17
CA LEU A 215 3.64 -17.92 -0.91
C LEU A 215 3.43 -18.84 -2.12
N GLU A 216 3.32 -18.24 -3.29
CA GLU A 216 3.08 -18.96 -4.55
C GLU A 216 4.33 -19.76 -4.97
N ASP A 217 5.49 -19.12 -4.95
CA ASP A 217 6.79 -19.70 -5.33
C ASP A 217 7.87 -19.33 -4.32
N SER A 218 8.41 -20.34 -3.63
CA SER A 218 9.47 -20.14 -2.64
C SER A 218 10.85 -19.86 -3.26
N SER A 219 11.09 -20.21 -4.53
CA SER A 219 12.36 -19.96 -5.21
C SER A 219 12.67 -18.48 -5.37
N VAL A 220 11.63 -17.65 -5.43
CA VAL A 220 11.76 -16.18 -5.49
C VAL A 220 12.50 -15.62 -4.26
N LEU A 221 12.34 -16.25 -3.10
CA LEU A 221 13.00 -15.80 -1.86
C LEU A 221 14.52 -16.02 -1.90
N GLU A 222 14.96 -17.14 -2.46
CA GLU A 222 16.39 -17.45 -2.56
C GLU A 222 17.08 -16.45 -3.52
N LYS A 223 16.48 -16.23 -4.68
CA LYS A 223 16.98 -15.25 -5.65
C LYS A 223 17.06 -13.83 -5.08
N LEU A 224 16.04 -13.41 -4.35
CA LEU A 224 15.99 -12.06 -3.75
C LEU A 224 17.01 -11.89 -2.61
N LYS A 225 17.34 -12.94 -1.86
CA LYS A 225 18.37 -12.88 -0.82
C LYS A 225 19.76 -12.63 -1.40
N ASP A 226 20.04 -13.17 -2.57
CA ASP A 226 21.33 -13.00 -3.25
C ASP A 226 21.49 -11.58 -3.84
N LEU A 227 20.38 -10.84 -4.01
CA LEU A 227 20.35 -9.50 -4.59
C LEU A 227 20.22 -8.37 -3.55
N SER A 228 19.83 -8.66 -2.33
CA SER A 228 19.58 -7.69 -1.26
C SER A 228 20.75 -7.54 -0.33
#